data_c979d99bf16854c51894b34604399a9e
#
_entry.id   c979d99bf16854c51894b34604399a9e
#
_cell.length_a   1.000
_cell.length_b   1.000
_cell.length_c   1.000
_cell.angle_alpha   90.00
_cell.angle_beta   90.00
_cell.angle_gamma   90.00
#
_symmetry.space_group_name_H-M   'P 1'
#
loop_
_entity.id
_entity.type
_entity.pdbx_description
1 polymer ?
#
loop_
_entity_poly.entity_id
_entity_poly.type
_entity_poly.pdbx_seq_one_letter_code
_entity_poly.pdbx_strand_id
1 'polypeptide(L)'
;MYKKKGVLMGSEEIQWHPPYVAAMNLELGEDRDKLVFIPEYTLNTGALKIDLFMENKGHGSVRNDIGKIFRRYNIVEFKSPDDMLGIDVFIKVQGYACLFKAYGEKADGRKMEEITVSLIRWTKPDKLFGYFKEHGVEVENPCKGIYYIREMVLFPTQIIVTKELDSEKHRWLCALSGQLAEQDLRGLLTSISCLEGKMEKEYADSVLEVALRANRGLAEKLRRDDNMSKTLMEIMEPVLAEVRQECMREGLKEGRREGRREGMVYAYYEMNLSTNEIAQKLQLTEEEVLEIIRKKDGQL
;
A
#
# COMPACT_ATOMS: atom_id res chain seq x y z
N MET A 1 -7.19 -9.10 24.52
CA MET A 1 -6.44 -10.32 24.14
C MET A 1 -6.69 -10.56 22.66
N TYR A 2 -5.89 -9.94 21.77
CA TYR A 2 -6.06 -10.06 20.31
C TYR A 2 -5.34 -11.31 19.85
N LYS A 3 -6.08 -12.28 19.32
CA LYS A 3 -5.51 -13.45 18.63
C LYS A 3 -4.79 -12.97 17.37
N LYS A 4 -3.47 -13.07 17.32
CA LYS A 4 -2.69 -13.01 16.07
C LYS A 4 -3.18 -14.14 15.16
N LYS A 5 -3.84 -13.82 14.05
CA LYS A 5 -4.04 -14.76 12.95
C LYS A 5 -2.67 -15.13 12.40
N GLY A 6 -2.46 -16.43 12.20
CA GLY A 6 -1.23 -16.97 11.67
C GLY A 6 -0.85 -16.32 10.34
N VAL A 7 0.35 -15.80 10.31
CA VAL A 7 1.02 -15.28 9.12
C VAL A 7 1.38 -16.50 8.27
N LEU A 8 0.83 -16.61 7.07
CA LEU A 8 1.40 -17.44 6.02
C LEU A 8 2.81 -16.93 5.75
N MET A 9 3.81 -17.70 6.17
CA MET A 9 5.22 -17.38 6.00
C MET A 9 5.58 -17.45 4.51
N GLY A 10 6.28 -16.41 4.01
CA GLY A 10 7.07 -16.56 2.78
C GLY A 10 6.95 -15.51 1.69
N SER A 11 6.37 -14.32 1.96
CA SER A 11 6.56 -13.16 1.06
C SER A 11 7.10 -11.99 1.86
N GLU A 12 8.18 -11.36 1.41
CA GLU A 12 8.49 -10.02 1.91
C GLU A 12 7.23 -9.17 1.77
N GLU A 13 6.84 -8.55 2.86
CA GLU A 13 5.67 -7.67 2.90
C GLU A 13 5.91 -6.53 1.92
N ILE A 14 5.02 -6.39 0.93
CA ILE A 14 5.12 -5.32 -0.07
C ILE A 14 5.07 -3.99 0.67
N GLN A 15 6.09 -3.15 0.45
CA GLN A 15 6.13 -1.80 1.01
C GLN A 15 5.25 -0.88 0.17
N TRP A 16 4.01 -0.68 0.60
CA TRP A 16 3.01 0.08 -0.16
C TRP A 16 3.18 1.60 -0.05
N HIS A 17 3.69 2.12 1.08
CA HIS A 17 3.73 3.56 1.34
C HIS A 17 4.61 4.36 0.35
N PRO A 18 5.88 3.97 0.08
CA PRO A 18 6.68 4.72 -0.89
C PRO A 18 6.06 4.80 -2.29
N PRO A 19 5.49 3.72 -2.87
CA PRO A 19 4.77 3.78 -4.13
C PRO A 19 3.51 4.66 -4.09
N TYR A 20 2.78 4.72 -2.98
CA TYR A 20 1.65 5.64 -2.85
C TYR A 20 2.11 7.11 -2.92
N VAL A 21 3.21 7.44 -2.23
CA VAL A 21 3.79 8.79 -2.32
C VAL A 21 4.22 9.10 -3.76
N ALA A 22 4.87 8.16 -4.43
CA ALA A 22 5.26 8.29 -5.83
C ALA A 22 4.04 8.47 -6.74
N ALA A 23 3.01 7.65 -6.56
CA ALA A 23 1.77 7.74 -7.33
C ALA A 23 1.08 9.10 -7.16
N MET A 24 0.99 9.62 -5.92
CA MET A 24 0.42 10.95 -5.68
C MET A 24 1.24 12.06 -6.34
N ASN A 25 2.56 11.96 -6.38
CA ASN A 25 3.41 12.92 -7.10
C ASN A 25 3.16 12.88 -8.61
N LEU A 26 2.84 11.72 -9.17
CA LEU A 26 2.51 11.55 -10.58
C LEU A 26 1.07 11.98 -10.90
N GLU A 27 0.09 11.59 -10.07
CA GLU A 27 -1.32 11.97 -10.22
C GLU A 27 -1.51 13.50 -10.21
N LEU A 28 -0.78 14.19 -9.35
CA LEU A 28 -0.84 15.64 -9.19
C LEU A 28 0.29 16.37 -9.94
N GLY A 29 0.92 15.70 -10.91
CA GLY A 29 2.08 16.19 -11.63
C GLY A 29 1.87 17.52 -12.34
N GLU A 30 0.66 17.75 -12.91
CA GLU A 30 0.29 19.00 -13.56
C GLU A 30 0.15 20.21 -12.62
N ASP A 31 0.00 19.97 -11.31
CA ASP A 31 -0.16 20.99 -10.28
C ASP A 31 1.03 21.03 -9.30
N ARG A 32 2.16 20.44 -9.70
CA ARG A 32 3.34 20.28 -8.86
C ARG A 32 3.96 21.61 -8.41
N ASP A 33 3.85 22.64 -9.20
CA ASP A 33 4.29 23.99 -8.88
C ASP A 33 3.52 24.62 -7.70
N LYS A 34 2.31 24.11 -7.43
CA LYS A 34 1.43 24.58 -6.34
C LYS A 34 1.58 23.78 -5.06
N LEU A 35 2.15 22.57 -5.11
CA LEU A 35 2.17 21.60 -4.02
C LEU A 35 3.59 21.31 -3.54
N VAL A 36 3.76 21.19 -2.23
CA VAL A 36 4.98 20.64 -1.61
C VAL A 36 4.62 19.33 -0.95
N PHE A 37 5.28 18.25 -1.37
CA PHE A 37 5.08 16.90 -0.88
C PHE A 37 6.09 16.61 0.22
N ILE A 38 5.62 16.23 1.41
CA ILE A 38 6.46 15.85 2.55
C ILE A 38 6.01 14.47 3.04
N PRO A 39 6.67 13.39 2.58
CA PRO A 39 6.39 12.03 3.03
C PRO A 39 6.71 11.87 4.52
N GLU A 40 6.01 10.96 5.18
CA GLU A 40 6.22 10.59 6.59
C GLU A 40 6.37 11.78 7.53
N TYR A 41 5.59 12.83 7.33
CA TYR A 41 5.62 14.04 8.14
C TYR A 41 5.39 13.73 9.62
N THR A 42 6.38 14.02 10.46
CA THR A 42 6.33 13.76 11.89
C THR A 42 5.56 14.85 12.62
N LEU A 43 4.47 14.50 13.31
CA LEU A 43 3.63 15.44 14.05
C LEU A 43 4.26 15.93 15.35
N ASN A 44 5.09 15.12 15.97
CA ASN A 44 5.74 15.42 17.24
C ASN A 44 7.00 14.54 17.40
N THR A 45 7.78 14.77 18.46
CA THR A 45 9.01 14.01 18.83
C THR A 45 8.78 12.52 19.14
N GLY A 46 7.55 12.03 19.06
CA GLY A 46 7.14 10.63 19.26
C GLY A 46 6.59 9.96 18.01
N ALA A 47 6.05 8.76 18.17
CA ALA A 47 5.71 7.81 17.12
C ALA A 47 4.51 8.16 16.20
N LEU A 48 3.97 9.38 16.25
CA LEU A 48 2.83 9.78 15.41
C LEU A 48 3.34 10.41 14.11
N LYS A 49 3.14 9.70 13.01
CA LYS A 49 3.50 10.15 11.66
C LYS A 49 2.26 10.24 10.79
N ILE A 50 2.24 11.22 9.90
CA ILE A 50 1.32 11.32 8.77
C ILE A 50 2.04 10.69 7.58
N ASP A 51 1.35 9.82 6.83
CA ASP A 51 1.97 9.11 5.69
C ASP A 51 2.43 10.09 4.60
N LEU A 52 1.58 11.07 4.28
CA LEU A 52 1.95 12.16 3.36
C LEU A 52 1.28 13.46 3.81
N PHE A 53 2.07 14.51 3.85
CA PHE A 53 1.62 15.87 4.05
C PHE A 53 1.94 16.70 2.80
N MET A 54 0.96 17.49 2.34
CA MET A 54 1.14 18.39 1.20
C MET A 54 0.74 19.81 1.57
N GLU A 55 1.60 20.78 1.29
CA GLU A 55 1.28 22.20 1.41
C GLU A 55 1.04 22.80 0.03
N ASN A 56 -0.15 23.38 -0.16
CA ASN A 56 -0.44 24.17 -1.35
C ASN A 56 0.09 25.59 -1.15
N LYS A 57 1.13 25.95 -1.86
CA LYS A 57 1.78 27.27 -1.83
C LYS A 57 1.15 28.27 -2.81
N GLY A 58 0.34 27.79 -3.72
CA GLY A 58 -0.32 28.61 -4.76
C GLY A 58 -1.70 29.12 -4.36
N HIS A 59 -2.17 30.16 -5.05
CA HIS A 59 -3.52 30.68 -4.88
C HIS A 59 -4.52 30.09 -5.88
N GLY A 60 -4.31 28.86 -6.35
CA GLY A 60 -5.17 28.20 -7.33
C GLY A 60 -5.78 26.88 -6.86
N SER A 61 -6.90 26.49 -7.43
CA SER A 61 -7.46 25.16 -7.25
C SER A 61 -6.58 24.13 -7.97
N VAL A 62 -6.43 22.94 -7.36
CA VAL A 62 -5.81 21.78 -7.99
C VAL A 62 -6.77 21.23 -9.04
N ARG A 63 -6.28 20.99 -10.27
CA ARG A 63 -7.12 20.56 -11.43
C ARG A 63 -7.56 19.10 -11.32
N ASN A 64 -6.71 18.25 -10.77
CA ASN A 64 -7.01 16.84 -10.57
C ASN A 64 -8.21 16.65 -9.65
N ASP A 65 -9.09 15.69 -9.95
CA ASP A 65 -10.32 15.46 -9.19
C ASP A 65 -10.05 15.17 -7.70
N ILE A 66 -8.96 14.47 -7.38
CA ILE A 66 -8.51 14.19 -6.01
C ILE A 66 -8.17 15.49 -5.26
N GLY A 67 -7.56 16.44 -5.96
CA GLY A 67 -7.11 17.70 -5.37
C GLY A 67 -8.20 18.78 -5.26
N LYS A 68 -9.41 18.55 -5.77
CA LYS A 68 -10.50 19.56 -5.71
C LYS A 68 -10.87 19.99 -4.29
N ILE A 69 -10.77 19.06 -3.33
CA ILE A 69 -11.04 19.37 -1.91
C ILE A 69 -9.88 20.09 -1.23
N PHE A 70 -8.66 20.02 -1.80
CA PHE A 70 -7.45 20.49 -1.15
C PHE A 70 -7.53 21.96 -0.77
N ARG A 71 -6.93 22.26 0.38
CA ARG A 71 -6.72 23.60 0.92
C ARG A 71 -5.22 23.83 1.05
N ARG A 72 -4.82 24.72 1.90
CA ARG A 72 -3.40 25.02 2.14
C ARG A 72 -2.65 23.82 2.69
N TYR A 73 -3.21 23.10 3.64
CA TYR A 73 -2.58 21.95 4.31
C TYR A 73 -3.40 20.68 4.09
N ASN A 74 -2.79 19.67 3.53
CA ASN A 74 -3.48 18.45 3.10
C ASN A 74 -2.81 17.23 3.72
N ILE A 75 -3.52 16.55 4.61
CA ILE A 75 -3.09 15.35 5.34
C ILE A 75 -3.62 14.14 4.59
N VAL A 76 -2.75 13.21 4.25
CA VAL A 76 -3.12 12.00 3.51
C VAL A 76 -2.64 10.77 4.26
N GLU A 77 -3.54 9.84 4.47
CA GLU A 77 -3.28 8.51 5.05
C GLU A 77 -3.57 7.44 4.00
N PHE A 78 -2.64 6.52 3.82
CA PHE A 78 -2.76 5.38 2.92
C PHE A 78 -3.05 4.11 3.70
N LYS A 79 -3.88 3.25 3.11
CA LYS A 79 -4.12 1.90 3.61
C LYS A 79 -3.84 0.90 2.51
N SER A 80 -2.93 -0.03 2.78
CA SER A 80 -2.64 -1.12 1.87
C SER A 80 -3.90 -1.92 1.55
N PRO A 81 -3.93 -2.70 0.46
CA PRO A 81 -5.11 -3.52 0.11
C PRO A 81 -5.59 -4.42 1.24
N ASP A 82 -4.67 -4.93 2.07
CA ASP A 82 -4.96 -5.86 3.16
C ASP A 82 -5.31 -5.15 4.48
N ASP A 83 -5.01 -3.86 4.60
CA ASP A 83 -5.31 -3.07 5.80
C ASP A 83 -6.80 -2.70 5.87
N MET A 84 -7.31 -2.67 7.10
CA MET A 84 -8.68 -2.23 7.35
C MET A 84 -8.76 -0.72 7.54
N LEU A 85 -9.69 -0.08 6.83
CA LEU A 85 -10.10 1.30 7.08
C LEU A 85 -11.44 1.27 7.83
N GLY A 86 -11.38 1.25 9.15
CA GLY A 86 -12.54 1.32 10.04
C GLY A 86 -12.66 2.68 10.71
N ILE A 87 -13.68 2.81 11.59
CA ILE A 87 -13.93 4.06 12.33
C ILE A 87 -12.74 4.48 13.20
N ASP A 88 -12.02 3.54 13.82
CA ASP A 88 -10.86 3.85 14.66
C ASP A 88 -9.74 4.51 13.84
N VAL A 89 -9.47 4.01 12.64
CA VAL A 89 -8.49 4.62 11.72
C VAL A 89 -8.95 5.99 11.26
N PHE A 90 -10.24 6.12 10.91
CA PHE A 90 -10.83 7.39 10.51
C PHE A 90 -10.67 8.44 11.60
N ILE A 91 -11.04 8.11 12.85
CA ILE A 91 -10.89 9.02 14.01
C ILE A 91 -9.42 9.32 14.31
N LYS A 92 -8.53 8.31 14.19
CA LYS A 92 -7.08 8.51 14.38
C LYS A 92 -6.54 9.59 13.44
N VAL A 93 -6.91 9.55 12.16
CA VAL A 93 -6.44 10.53 11.16
C VAL A 93 -7.06 11.92 11.39
N GLN A 94 -8.32 11.99 11.82
CA GLN A 94 -8.90 13.25 12.28
C GLN A 94 -8.12 13.80 13.50
N GLY A 95 -7.70 12.94 14.41
CA GLY A 95 -6.82 13.27 15.52
C GLY A 95 -5.47 13.85 15.07
N TYR A 96 -4.87 13.31 14.02
CA TYR A 96 -3.65 13.87 13.43
C TYR A 96 -3.86 15.27 12.89
N ALA A 97 -4.98 15.52 12.22
CA ALA A 97 -5.32 16.87 11.76
C ALA A 97 -5.54 17.84 12.92
N CYS A 98 -6.17 17.39 14.01
CA CYS A 98 -6.30 18.17 15.24
C CYS A 98 -4.94 18.52 15.87
N LEU A 99 -4.04 17.53 15.98
CA LEU A 99 -2.69 17.76 16.48
C LEU A 99 -1.90 18.68 15.56
N PHE A 100 -1.98 18.50 14.25
CA PHE A 100 -1.35 19.38 13.29
C PHE A 100 -1.86 20.84 13.44
N LYS A 101 -3.16 21.05 13.62
CA LYS A 101 -3.74 22.38 13.91
C LYS A 101 -3.20 22.97 15.21
N ALA A 102 -3.16 22.16 16.27
CA ALA A 102 -2.81 22.61 17.62
C ALA A 102 -1.32 22.94 17.79
N TYR A 103 -0.44 22.16 17.14
CA TYR A 103 1.01 22.32 17.26
C TYR A 103 1.64 23.20 16.17
N GLY A 104 0.97 24.28 15.78
CA GLY A 104 1.55 25.30 14.91
C GLY A 104 2.62 26.13 15.64
N GLU A 105 3.57 26.70 14.89
CA GLU A 105 4.62 27.58 15.45
C GLU A 105 4.08 28.82 16.19
N LYS A 106 2.90 29.27 15.79
CA LYS A 106 2.18 30.40 16.40
C LYS A 106 0.80 29.96 16.82
N ALA A 107 0.33 30.46 17.96
CA ALA A 107 -1.05 30.27 18.39
C ALA A 107 -2.01 30.73 17.29
N ASP A 108 -2.98 29.88 16.94
CA ASP A 108 -3.96 30.10 15.87
C ASP A 108 -3.39 30.42 14.47
N GLY A 109 -2.10 30.15 14.26
CA GLY A 109 -1.41 30.39 12.99
C GLY A 109 -1.89 29.51 11.83
N ARG A 110 -2.50 28.34 12.13
CA ARG A 110 -3.14 27.45 11.16
C ARG A 110 -4.64 27.51 11.36
N LYS A 111 -5.39 27.89 10.33
CA LYS A 111 -6.85 27.96 10.40
C LYS A 111 -7.45 26.58 10.08
N MET A 112 -8.57 26.24 10.70
CA MET A 112 -9.23 24.94 10.49
C MET A 112 -9.69 24.76 9.04
N GLU A 113 -10.23 25.81 8.44
CA GLU A 113 -10.68 25.83 7.05
C GLU A 113 -9.55 25.69 6.02
N GLU A 114 -8.28 25.80 6.44
CA GLU A 114 -7.11 25.60 5.58
C GLU A 114 -6.60 24.16 5.58
N ILE A 115 -7.16 23.28 6.40
CA ILE A 115 -6.71 21.88 6.55
C ILE A 115 -7.71 20.93 5.90
N THR A 116 -7.22 19.93 5.20
CA THR A 116 -8.03 18.83 4.66
C THR A 116 -7.46 17.48 5.03
N VAL A 117 -8.30 16.46 5.00
CA VAL A 117 -7.93 15.07 5.27
C VAL A 117 -8.34 14.19 4.11
N SER A 118 -7.43 13.34 3.64
CA SER A 118 -7.68 12.33 2.60
C SER A 118 -7.28 10.96 3.11
N LEU A 119 -8.19 9.99 2.99
CA LEU A 119 -7.90 8.59 3.28
C LEU A 119 -7.98 7.81 1.97
N ILE A 120 -6.92 7.08 1.63
CA ILE A 120 -6.83 6.35 0.37
C ILE A 120 -6.79 4.86 0.67
N ARG A 121 -7.63 4.07 -0.03
CA ARG A 121 -7.69 2.63 0.06
C ARG A 121 -8.11 2.02 -1.28
N TRP A 122 -7.68 0.78 -1.53
CA TRP A 122 -8.04 0.09 -2.76
C TRP A 122 -9.54 -0.23 -2.87
N THR A 123 -10.14 -0.89 -1.87
CA THR A 123 -11.56 -1.25 -1.88
C THR A 123 -12.39 -0.33 -0.99
N LYS A 124 -13.69 -0.23 -1.30
CA LYS A 124 -14.63 0.51 -0.47
C LYS A 124 -14.64 -0.04 0.96
N PRO A 125 -14.48 0.80 1.98
CA PRO A 125 -14.51 0.34 3.38
C PRO A 125 -15.96 0.22 3.87
N ASP A 126 -16.64 -0.87 3.49
CA ASP A 126 -18.08 -1.06 3.71
C ASP A 126 -18.49 -0.91 5.19
N LYS A 127 -17.66 -1.38 6.13
CA LYS A 127 -17.94 -1.23 7.56
C LYS A 127 -17.95 0.23 8.00
N LEU A 128 -17.04 1.05 7.47
CA LEU A 128 -16.98 2.48 7.76
C LEU A 128 -18.17 3.22 7.14
N PHE A 129 -18.52 2.89 5.89
CA PHE A 129 -19.69 3.46 5.22
C PHE A 129 -21.01 3.01 5.87
N GLY A 130 -21.07 1.75 6.36
CA GLY A 130 -22.18 1.27 7.19
C GLY A 130 -22.33 2.09 8.46
N TYR A 131 -21.21 2.32 9.17
CA TYR A 131 -21.19 3.18 10.36
C TYR A 131 -21.70 4.59 10.06
N PHE A 132 -21.25 5.22 8.98
CA PHE A 132 -21.72 6.55 8.57
C PHE A 132 -23.23 6.55 8.34
N LYS A 133 -23.73 5.57 7.60
CA LYS A 133 -25.18 5.42 7.34
C LYS A 133 -26.01 5.25 8.62
N GLU A 134 -25.53 4.41 9.54
CA GLU A 134 -26.20 4.17 10.83
C GLU A 134 -26.27 5.42 11.72
N HIS A 135 -25.27 6.31 11.58
CA HIS A 135 -25.16 7.54 12.39
C HIS A 135 -25.62 8.80 11.63
N GLY A 136 -26.26 8.62 10.45
CA GLY A 136 -26.80 9.73 9.68
C GLY A 136 -25.75 10.67 9.06
N VAL A 137 -24.51 10.20 8.94
CA VAL A 137 -23.41 10.99 8.33
C VAL A 137 -23.59 11.06 6.82
N GLU A 138 -23.68 12.26 6.28
CA GLU A 138 -23.80 12.48 4.85
C GLU A 138 -22.48 12.18 4.14
N VAL A 139 -22.57 11.31 3.11
CA VAL A 139 -21.45 10.95 2.22
C VAL A 139 -21.82 11.33 0.79
N GLU A 140 -21.16 12.35 0.27
CA GLU A 140 -21.32 12.83 -1.10
C GLU A 140 -20.30 12.12 -2.01
N ASN A 141 -20.72 11.72 -3.22
CA ASN A 141 -19.83 11.13 -4.24
C ASN A 141 -19.70 12.09 -5.44
N PRO A 142 -18.83 13.10 -5.38
CA PRO A 142 -18.70 14.10 -6.44
C PRO A 142 -18.06 13.55 -7.72
N CYS A 143 -17.19 12.54 -7.59
CA CYS A 143 -16.52 11.88 -8.70
C CYS A 143 -16.43 10.39 -8.40
N LYS A 144 -16.35 9.55 -9.43
CA LYS A 144 -16.20 8.11 -9.31
C LYS A 144 -15.02 7.76 -8.40
N GLY A 145 -15.25 6.99 -7.34
CA GLY A 145 -14.24 6.57 -6.38
C GLY A 145 -13.80 7.64 -5.35
N ILE A 146 -14.37 8.86 -5.38
CA ILE A 146 -14.07 9.93 -4.44
C ILE A 146 -15.31 10.25 -3.63
N TYR A 147 -15.22 10.17 -2.31
CA TYR A 147 -16.32 10.33 -1.36
C TYR A 147 -16.00 11.43 -0.36
N TYR A 148 -16.82 12.49 -0.31
CA TYR A 148 -16.71 13.57 0.67
C TYR A 148 -17.55 13.26 1.89
N ILE A 149 -16.95 13.41 3.07
CA ILE A 149 -17.61 13.26 4.36
C ILE A 149 -17.95 14.68 4.85
N ARG A 150 -19.25 14.96 4.98
CA ARG A 150 -19.74 16.31 5.31
C ARG A 150 -19.94 16.54 6.80
N GLU A 151 -20.16 15.48 7.56
CA GLU A 151 -20.46 15.52 8.98
C GLU A 151 -19.50 14.66 9.78
N MET A 152 -19.54 14.71 11.09
CA MET A 152 -18.59 14.05 12.01
C MET A 152 -17.12 14.44 11.82
N VAL A 153 -16.83 15.51 11.08
CA VAL A 153 -15.45 15.93 10.78
C VAL A 153 -15.27 17.41 11.08
N LEU A 154 -14.12 17.74 11.62
CA LEU A 154 -13.72 19.15 11.85
C LEU A 154 -13.06 19.77 10.61
N PHE A 155 -12.57 18.94 9.71
CA PHE A 155 -11.85 19.33 8.50
C PHE A 155 -12.52 18.74 7.28
N PRO A 156 -12.58 19.43 6.14
CA PRO A 156 -13.01 18.83 4.88
C PRO A 156 -12.28 17.51 4.65
N THR A 157 -13.03 16.41 4.54
CA THR A 157 -12.48 15.06 4.50
C THR A 157 -12.98 14.30 3.28
N GLN A 158 -12.09 13.57 2.62
CA GLN A 158 -12.43 12.65 1.54
C GLN A 158 -11.91 11.24 1.80
N ILE A 159 -12.65 10.26 1.28
CA ILE A 159 -12.21 8.87 1.15
C ILE A 159 -12.07 8.57 -0.34
N ILE A 160 -10.89 8.08 -0.74
CA ILE A 160 -10.57 7.71 -2.12
C ILE A 160 -10.51 6.20 -2.20
N VAL A 161 -11.38 5.61 -3.03
CA VAL A 161 -11.44 4.17 -3.31
C VAL A 161 -10.81 3.93 -4.68
N THR A 162 -9.53 3.54 -4.70
CA THR A 162 -8.75 3.50 -5.95
C THR A 162 -9.27 2.49 -6.95
N LYS A 163 -9.93 1.41 -6.51
CA LYS A 163 -10.61 0.43 -7.39
C LYS A 163 -11.77 1.04 -8.18
N GLU A 164 -12.38 2.10 -7.68
CA GLU A 164 -13.53 2.75 -8.30
C GLU A 164 -13.14 3.98 -9.13
N LEU A 165 -11.91 4.44 -9.04
CA LEU A 165 -11.42 5.59 -9.81
C LEU A 165 -11.47 5.29 -11.33
N ASP A 166 -11.51 6.35 -12.11
CA ASP A 166 -11.32 6.29 -13.55
C ASP A 166 -9.84 6.01 -13.85
N SER A 167 -9.52 4.83 -14.38
CA SER A 167 -8.14 4.39 -14.63
C SER A 167 -7.42 5.19 -15.74
N GLU A 168 -8.13 5.90 -16.58
CA GLU A 168 -7.50 6.79 -17.56
C GLU A 168 -7.02 8.08 -16.90
N LYS A 169 -7.77 8.60 -15.92
CA LYS A 169 -7.45 9.83 -15.21
C LYS A 169 -6.51 9.62 -14.01
N HIS A 170 -6.64 8.48 -13.32
CA HIS A 170 -5.96 8.20 -12.04
C HIS A 170 -5.10 6.93 -12.12
N ARG A 171 -4.39 6.77 -13.24
CA ARG A 171 -3.66 5.55 -13.59
C ARG A 171 -2.65 5.12 -12.54
N TRP A 172 -1.93 6.07 -11.97
CA TRP A 172 -0.87 5.81 -11.00
C TRP A 172 -1.40 5.19 -9.70
N LEU A 173 -2.49 5.72 -9.17
CA LEU A 173 -3.14 5.15 -7.98
C LEU A 173 -3.86 3.84 -8.29
N CYS A 174 -4.51 3.74 -9.44
CA CYS A 174 -5.18 2.50 -9.87
C CYS A 174 -4.21 1.34 -10.06
N ALA A 175 -2.96 1.63 -10.43
CA ALA A 175 -1.91 0.62 -10.61
C ALA A 175 -1.47 -0.04 -9.28
N LEU A 176 -1.66 0.61 -8.14
CA LEU A 176 -1.30 0.08 -6.82
C LEU A 176 -2.37 -0.89 -6.29
N SER A 177 -2.58 -1.99 -7.00
CA SER A 177 -3.54 -3.03 -6.65
C SER A 177 -3.00 -4.43 -6.98
N GLY A 178 -3.48 -5.45 -6.26
CA GLY A 178 -3.18 -6.86 -6.56
C GLY A 178 -4.10 -7.49 -7.62
N GLN A 179 -5.00 -6.70 -8.25
CA GLN A 179 -5.97 -7.16 -9.25
C GLN A 179 -6.03 -6.22 -10.45
N LEU A 180 -4.87 -5.92 -11.03
CA LEU A 180 -4.75 -5.03 -12.16
C LEU A 180 -5.22 -5.72 -13.44
N ALA A 181 -6.02 -5.03 -14.25
CA ALA A 181 -6.40 -5.53 -15.57
C ALA A 181 -5.23 -5.38 -16.57
N GLU A 182 -5.20 -6.23 -17.60
CA GLU A 182 -4.14 -6.20 -18.61
C GLU A 182 -4.05 -4.85 -19.31
N GLN A 183 -5.20 -4.27 -19.68
CA GLN A 183 -5.26 -2.96 -20.33
C GLN A 183 -4.71 -1.84 -19.42
N ASP A 184 -4.92 -1.92 -18.11
CA ASP A 184 -4.44 -0.91 -17.17
C ASP A 184 -2.92 -1.00 -17.02
N LEU A 185 -2.34 -2.21 -16.97
CA LEU A 185 -0.89 -2.40 -16.94
C LEU A 185 -0.25 -1.91 -18.26
N ARG A 186 -0.82 -2.23 -19.42
CA ARG A 186 -0.37 -1.69 -20.71
C ARG A 186 -0.45 -0.16 -20.75
N GLY A 187 -1.53 0.40 -20.23
CA GLY A 187 -1.71 1.84 -20.12
C GLY A 187 -0.67 2.49 -19.19
N LEU A 188 -0.34 1.85 -18.05
CA LEU A 188 0.72 2.29 -17.14
C LEU A 188 2.07 2.34 -17.85
N LEU A 189 2.46 1.25 -18.52
CA LEU A 189 3.72 1.17 -19.27
C LEU A 189 3.79 2.23 -20.37
N THR A 190 2.68 2.47 -21.07
CA THR A 190 2.58 3.55 -22.07
C THR A 190 2.78 4.93 -21.45
N SER A 191 2.18 5.18 -20.28
CA SER A 191 2.38 6.45 -19.57
C SER A 191 3.83 6.64 -19.13
N ILE A 192 4.47 5.59 -18.65
CA ILE A 192 5.90 5.61 -18.26
C ILE A 192 6.78 5.95 -19.47
N SER A 193 6.49 5.38 -20.65
CA SER A 193 7.26 5.65 -21.87
C SER A 193 7.19 7.12 -22.33
N CYS A 194 6.18 7.84 -21.92
CA CYS A 194 5.98 9.26 -22.25
C CYS A 194 6.61 10.22 -21.23
N LEU A 195 7.13 9.73 -20.10
CA LEU A 195 7.78 10.59 -19.10
C LEU A 195 9.15 11.04 -19.59
N GLU A 196 9.43 12.34 -19.46
CA GLU A 196 10.72 12.93 -19.84
C GLU A 196 11.60 13.23 -18.62
N GLY A 197 10.99 13.71 -17.52
CA GLY A 197 11.69 14.14 -16.32
C GLY A 197 12.31 12.96 -15.55
N LYS A 198 13.52 13.16 -15.03
CA LYS A 198 14.23 12.13 -14.26
C LYS A 198 13.46 11.74 -13.00
N MET A 199 12.94 12.72 -12.28
CA MET A 199 12.23 12.50 -11.01
C MET A 199 10.90 11.77 -11.23
N GLU A 200 10.17 12.12 -12.30
CA GLU A 200 8.94 11.43 -12.70
C GLU A 200 9.20 9.96 -13.03
N LYS A 201 10.32 9.68 -13.73
CA LYS A 201 10.74 8.29 -14.01
C LYS A 201 11.04 7.51 -12.74
N GLU A 202 11.77 8.08 -11.80
CA GLU A 202 12.07 7.44 -10.50
C GLU A 202 10.79 7.13 -9.71
N TYR A 203 9.79 8.03 -9.72
CA TYR A 203 8.48 7.74 -9.12
C TYR A 203 7.71 6.64 -9.87
N ALA A 204 7.75 6.70 -11.20
CA ALA A 204 7.09 5.70 -12.03
C ALA A 204 7.69 4.30 -11.84
N ASP A 205 9.01 4.19 -11.69
CA ASP A 205 9.71 2.94 -11.39
C ASP A 205 9.22 2.33 -10.07
N SER A 206 9.05 3.16 -9.03
CA SER A 206 8.52 2.70 -7.74
C SER A 206 7.08 2.18 -7.85
N VAL A 207 6.24 2.86 -8.64
CA VAL A 207 4.86 2.41 -8.87
C VAL A 207 4.85 1.13 -9.70
N LEU A 208 5.67 1.06 -10.75
CA LEU A 208 5.78 -0.11 -11.63
C LEU A 208 6.26 -1.35 -10.85
N GLU A 209 7.26 -1.19 -10.00
CA GLU A 209 7.77 -2.27 -9.17
C GLU A 209 6.67 -2.92 -8.35
N VAL A 210 5.89 -2.12 -7.61
CA VAL A 210 4.77 -2.64 -6.79
C VAL A 210 3.66 -3.23 -7.66
N ALA A 211 3.31 -2.58 -8.78
CA ALA A 211 2.32 -3.10 -9.70
C ALA A 211 2.71 -4.49 -10.26
N LEU A 212 3.97 -4.69 -10.65
CA LEU A 212 4.47 -5.96 -11.16
C LEU A 212 4.60 -7.01 -10.05
N ARG A 213 5.07 -6.64 -8.85
CA ARG A 213 5.15 -7.55 -7.70
C ARG A 213 3.78 -8.06 -7.29
N ALA A 214 2.79 -7.18 -7.20
CA ALA A 214 1.43 -7.53 -6.80
C ALA A 214 0.68 -8.34 -7.89
N ASN A 215 1.10 -8.24 -9.17
CA ASN A 215 0.42 -8.86 -10.32
C ASN A 215 1.36 -9.73 -11.16
N ARG A 216 2.20 -10.56 -10.52
CA ARG A 216 3.25 -11.38 -11.18
C ARG A 216 2.73 -12.22 -12.34
N GLY A 217 1.58 -12.88 -12.16
CA GLY A 217 0.98 -13.72 -13.20
C GLY A 217 0.62 -12.93 -14.46
N LEU A 218 0.08 -11.72 -14.29
CA LEU A 218 -0.23 -10.81 -15.38
C LEU A 218 1.06 -10.30 -16.06
N ALA A 219 2.06 -9.91 -15.27
CA ALA A 219 3.33 -9.44 -15.77
C ALA A 219 4.06 -10.50 -16.62
N GLU A 220 4.09 -11.76 -16.16
CA GLU A 220 4.67 -12.88 -16.93
C GLU A 220 3.85 -13.22 -18.19
N LYS A 221 2.52 -13.07 -18.13
CA LYS A 221 1.66 -13.22 -19.32
C LYS A 221 2.02 -12.16 -20.37
N LEU A 222 2.11 -10.89 -19.97
CA LEU A 222 2.47 -9.80 -20.88
C LEU A 222 3.87 -9.97 -21.47
N ARG A 223 4.83 -10.44 -20.70
CA ARG A 223 6.18 -10.70 -21.16
C ARG A 223 6.22 -11.72 -22.31
N ARG A 224 5.29 -12.66 -22.35
CA ARG A 224 5.19 -13.71 -23.38
C ARG A 224 4.29 -13.32 -24.55
N ASP A 225 3.75 -12.11 -24.53
CA ASP A 225 2.85 -11.64 -25.59
C ASP A 225 3.67 -11.09 -26.75
N ASP A 226 3.64 -11.79 -27.88
CA ASP A 226 4.32 -11.40 -29.13
C ASP A 226 3.87 -10.05 -29.67
N ASN A 227 2.70 -9.55 -29.26
CA ASN A 227 2.18 -8.24 -29.64
C ASN A 227 2.65 -7.10 -28.71
N MET A 228 3.44 -7.40 -27.70
CA MET A 228 3.99 -6.37 -26.81
C MET A 228 5.03 -5.55 -27.55
N SER A 229 4.90 -4.22 -27.49
CA SER A 229 5.90 -3.35 -28.12
C SER A 229 7.26 -3.50 -27.45
N LYS A 230 8.34 -3.41 -28.25
CA LYS A 230 9.70 -3.52 -27.76
C LYS A 230 10.01 -2.50 -26.66
N THR A 231 9.53 -1.25 -26.83
CA THR A 231 9.70 -0.19 -25.84
C THR A 231 9.07 -0.53 -24.48
N LEU A 232 7.84 -1.08 -24.49
CA LEU A 232 7.18 -1.47 -23.24
C LEU A 232 7.88 -2.66 -22.55
N MET A 233 8.44 -3.58 -23.33
CA MET A 233 9.28 -4.66 -22.81
C MET A 233 10.56 -4.15 -22.19
N GLU A 234 11.22 -3.18 -22.83
CA GLU A 234 12.45 -2.56 -22.31
C GLU A 234 12.22 -1.83 -20.96
N ILE A 235 11.02 -1.30 -20.74
CA ILE A 235 10.62 -0.68 -19.46
C ILE A 235 10.34 -1.76 -18.39
N MET A 236 9.65 -2.81 -18.76
CA MET A 236 9.17 -3.83 -17.82
C MET A 236 10.24 -4.84 -17.42
N GLU A 237 11.10 -5.27 -18.34
CA GLU A 237 12.03 -6.40 -18.14
C GLU A 237 13.07 -6.16 -17.01
N PRO A 238 13.68 -4.96 -16.86
CA PRO A 238 14.59 -4.71 -15.75
C PRO A 238 13.94 -4.96 -14.39
N VAL A 239 12.74 -4.38 -14.18
CA VAL A 239 11.99 -4.52 -12.93
C VAL A 239 11.55 -5.96 -12.70
N LEU A 240 11.09 -6.66 -13.74
CA LEU A 240 10.75 -8.09 -13.65
C LEU A 240 11.98 -8.97 -13.33
N ALA A 241 13.14 -8.64 -13.86
CA ALA A 241 14.37 -9.37 -13.57
C ALA A 241 14.76 -9.24 -12.10
N GLU A 242 14.66 -8.03 -11.53
CA GLU A 242 14.90 -7.77 -10.10
C GLU A 242 13.90 -8.52 -9.22
N VAL A 243 12.61 -8.44 -9.53
CA VAL A 243 11.54 -9.15 -8.81
C VAL A 243 11.78 -10.67 -8.82
N ARG A 244 12.18 -11.24 -9.96
CA ARG A 244 12.51 -12.68 -10.05
C ARG A 244 13.73 -13.05 -9.22
N GLN A 245 14.80 -12.26 -9.31
CA GLN A 245 16.03 -12.51 -8.56
C GLN A 245 15.78 -12.49 -7.07
N GLU A 246 14.99 -11.54 -6.60
CA GLU A 246 14.62 -11.41 -5.20
C GLU A 246 13.78 -12.60 -4.72
N CYS A 247 12.74 -12.98 -5.48
CA CYS A 247 11.96 -14.19 -5.19
C CYS A 247 12.80 -15.46 -5.14
N MET A 248 13.78 -15.59 -6.06
CA MET A 248 14.69 -16.74 -6.04
C MET A 248 15.58 -16.73 -4.81
N ARG A 249 16.08 -15.57 -4.41
CA ARG A 249 16.89 -15.40 -3.19
C ARG A 249 16.09 -15.73 -1.92
N GLU A 250 14.85 -15.29 -1.86
CA GLU A 250 13.93 -15.58 -0.76
C GLU A 250 13.59 -17.07 -0.69
N GLY A 251 13.20 -17.66 -1.79
CA GLY A 251 12.93 -19.11 -1.87
C GLY A 251 14.12 -19.96 -1.45
N LEU A 252 15.35 -19.56 -1.84
CA LEU A 252 16.58 -20.24 -1.39
C LEU A 252 16.81 -20.05 0.13
N LYS A 253 16.53 -18.87 0.67
CA LYS A 253 16.68 -18.58 2.10
C LYS A 253 15.65 -19.37 2.92
N GLU A 254 14.42 -19.44 2.45
CA GLU A 254 13.35 -20.20 3.08
C GLU A 254 13.60 -21.70 3.02
N GLY A 255 13.93 -22.23 1.85
CA GLY A 255 14.28 -23.65 1.69
C GLY A 255 15.48 -24.08 2.57
N ARG A 256 16.50 -23.20 2.73
CA ARG A 256 17.60 -23.45 3.69
C ARG A 256 17.11 -23.45 5.15
N ARG A 257 16.17 -22.57 5.50
CA ARG A 257 15.61 -22.49 6.85
C ARG A 257 14.76 -23.72 7.16
N GLU A 258 13.90 -24.11 6.22
CA GLU A 258 13.08 -25.32 6.34
C GLU A 258 13.93 -26.58 6.40
N GLY A 259 14.87 -26.75 5.49
CA GLY A 259 15.77 -27.90 5.51
C GLY A 259 16.64 -28.01 6.77
N ARG A 260 17.05 -26.85 7.36
CA ARG A 260 17.72 -26.83 8.66
C ARG A 260 16.79 -27.25 9.80
N ARG A 261 15.53 -26.79 9.77
CA ARG A 261 14.50 -27.14 10.74
C ARG A 261 14.19 -28.64 10.69
N GLU A 262 13.94 -29.15 9.50
CA GLU A 262 13.70 -30.58 9.26
C GLU A 262 14.90 -31.44 9.70
N GLY A 263 16.12 -31.03 9.35
CA GLY A 263 17.34 -31.71 9.78
C GLY A 263 17.50 -31.76 11.31
N MET A 264 17.13 -30.70 12.04
CA MET A 264 17.15 -30.70 13.51
C MET A 264 16.07 -31.62 14.10
N VAL A 265 14.88 -31.68 13.53
CA VAL A 265 13.82 -32.60 13.95
C VAL A 265 14.32 -34.06 13.76
N TYR A 266 14.88 -34.39 12.62
CA TYR A 266 15.42 -35.73 12.36
C TYR A 266 16.56 -36.09 13.30
N ALA A 267 17.50 -35.17 13.56
CA ALA A 267 18.61 -35.43 14.47
C ALA A 267 18.12 -35.73 15.91
N TYR A 268 17.17 -34.98 16.42
CA TYR A 268 16.59 -35.22 17.74
C TYR A 268 15.75 -36.51 17.75
N TYR A 269 15.03 -36.82 16.69
CA TYR A 269 14.28 -38.06 16.57
C TYR A 269 15.21 -39.30 16.59
N GLU A 270 16.32 -39.23 15.85
CA GLU A 270 17.35 -40.30 15.87
C GLU A 270 18.07 -40.45 17.24
N MET A 271 18.09 -39.38 18.04
CA MET A 271 18.54 -39.41 19.45
C MET A 271 17.48 -39.96 20.42
N ASN A 272 16.36 -40.51 19.88
CA ASN A 272 15.24 -41.05 20.65
C ASN A 272 14.52 -40.04 21.55
N LEU A 273 14.52 -38.75 21.23
CA LEU A 273 13.66 -37.76 21.88
C LEU A 273 12.20 -37.98 21.44
N SER A 274 11.28 -37.80 22.38
CA SER A 274 9.84 -37.83 22.06
C SER A 274 9.43 -36.62 21.20
N THR A 275 8.34 -36.75 20.45
CA THR A 275 7.79 -35.66 19.62
C THR A 275 7.51 -34.39 20.45
N ASN A 276 7.06 -34.54 21.69
CA ASN A 276 6.82 -33.44 22.63
C ASN A 276 8.12 -32.72 23.03
N GLU A 277 9.18 -33.46 23.35
CA GLU A 277 10.49 -32.88 23.68
C GLU A 277 11.11 -32.14 22.50
N ILE A 278 10.98 -32.68 21.29
CA ILE A 278 11.43 -32.06 20.05
C ILE A 278 10.64 -30.74 19.80
N ALA A 279 9.33 -30.81 19.95
CA ALA A 279 8.43 -29.65 19.80
C ALA A 279 8.82 -28.51 20.77
N GLN A 280 9.06 -28.81 22.02
CA GLN A 280 9.50 -27.83 23.03
C GLN A 280 10.87 -27.22 22.70
N LYS A 281 11.87 -28.06 22.33
CA LYS A 281 13.22 -27.58 21.99
C LYS A 281 13.25 -26.68 20.75
N LEU A 282 12.43 -26.95 19.75
CA LEU A 282 12.43 -26.23 18.47
C LEU A 282 11.33 -25.17 18.39
N GLN A 283 10.53 -24.99 19.44
CA GLN A 283 9.37 -24.09 19.50
C GLN A 283 8.36 -24.36 18.38
N LEU A 284 8.08 -25.65 18.15
CA LEU A 284 7.14 -26.18 17.19
C LEU A 284 5.92 -26.74 17.90
N THR A 285 4.86 -27.00 17.14
CA THR A 285 3.76 -27.85 17.61
C THR A 285 4.14 -29.33 17.43
N GLU A 286 3.54 -30.20 18.23
CA GLU A 286 3.78 -31.65 18.11
C GLU A 286 3.28 -32.18 16.75
N GLU A 287 2.22 -31.58 16.20
CA GLU A 287 1.68 -31.87 14.87
C GLU A 287 2.69 -31.57 13.76
N GLU A 288 3.37 -30.42 13.82
CA GLU A 288 4.42 -30.04 12.87
C GLU A 288 5.61 -31.01 12.93
N VAL A 289 6.03 -31.45 14.11
CA VAL A 289 7.09 -32.43 14.27
C VAL A 289 6.70 -33.77 13.68
N LEU A 290 5.48 -34.23 13.92
CA LEU A 290 4.96 -35.48 13.35
C LEU A 290 4.87 -35.44 11.82
N GLU A 291 4.44 -34.29 11.26
CA GLU A 291 4.38 -34.11 9.81
C GLU A 291 5.77 -34.22 9.16
N ILE A 292 6.77 -33.57 9.75
CA ILE A 292 8.15 -33.63 9.27
C ILE A 292 8.68 -35.08 9.31
N ILE A 293 8.43 -35.82 10.40
CA ILE A 293 8.88 -37.21 10.54
C ILE A 293 8.21 -38.11 9.49
N ARG A 294 6.89 -37.97 9.27
CA ARG A 294 6.15 -38.75 8.25
C ARG A 294 6.64 -38.50 6.84
N LYS A 295 7.07 -37.28 6.50
CA LYS A 295 7.67 -36.98 5.20
C LYS A 295 8.93 -37.80 4.94
N LYS A 296 9.79 -38.01 5.98
CA LYS A 296 11.00 -38.82 5.84
C LYS A 296 10.68 -40.29 5.63
N ASP A 297 9.69 -40.82 6.33
CA ASP A 297 9.32 -42.24 6.28
C ASP A 297 8.52 -42.61 5.00
N GLY A 298 8.26 -41.66 4.08
CA GLY A 298 7.60 -41.90 2.80
C GLY A 298 6.10 -42.23 2.95
N GLN A 299 5.47 -41.79 4.03
CA GLN A 299 4.06 -42.04 4.36
C GLN A 299 3.13 -40.89 3.95
N LEU A 300 3.59 -39.94 3.09
CA LEU A 300 2.78 -38.89 2.48
C LEU A 300 2.81 -38.99 0.97
#